data_136366fe8a5a751aed6ad0572bccebcb
#
_entry.id   136366fe8a5a751aed6ad0572bccebcb
#
_cell.length_a   1.000
_cell.length_b   1.000
_cell.length_c   1.000
_cell.angle_alpha   90.00
_cell.angle_beta   90.00
_cell.angle_gamma   90.00
#
_symmetry.space_group_name_H-M   'P 1'
#
loop_
_entity.id
_entity.type
_entity.pdbx_description
1 polymer ?
#
loop_
_entity_poly.entity_id
_entity_poly.type
_entity_poly.pdbx_seq_one_letter_code
_entity_poly.pdbx_strand_id
1 'polypeptide(L)'
;MASSSSDISATQSLPLQGVRIIAIEQYGAGPWATMLLADMGAEVIKIENPLTKGDIGRYVPPYTSNEDSIYFQSFNRNKRSITLNLAHPDARDVLHPLVRISDAVFNNLRGDLPKKLGIDYPTLSEIKNSIVCSSQSAFGRTC
;
A
#
# COMPACT_ATOMS: atom_id res chain seq x y z
N MET A 1 35.78 9.12 40.76
CA MET A 1 35.15 9.90 39.68
C MET A 1 34.45 8.92 38.75
N ALA A 2 33.14 8.77 38.92
CA ALA A 2 32.34 7.87 38.10
C ALA A 2 31.72 8.71 36.99
N SER A 3 32.10 8.44 35.73
CA SER A 3 31.48 9.04 34.57
C SER A 3 30.14 8.35 34.32
N SER A 4 29.06 9.11 34.51
CA SER A 4 27.72 8.70 34.13
C SER A 4 27.65 8.65 32.60
N SER A 5 27.62 7.46 32.04
CA SER A 5 27.18 7.23 30.68
C SER A 5 25.68 7.53 30.62
N SER A 6 25.34 8.68 30.08
CA SER A 6 23.95 9.04 29.75
C SER A 6 23.46 8.07 28.66
N ASP A 7 22.51 7.23 29.00
CA ASP A 7 21.76 6.37 28.08
C ASP A 7 21.06 7.24 27.04
N ILE A 8 21.64 7.28 25.83
CA ILE A 8 20.97 7.83 24.64
C ILE A 8 20.17 6.67 24.02
N SER A 9 19.09 6.26 24.66
CA SER A 9 18.05 5.46 24.04
C SER A 9 16.80 6.30 23.79
N ALA A 10 16.96 7.41 23.08
CA ALA A 10 15.84 8.01 22.39
C ALA A 10 15.59 7.13 21.15
N THR A 11 14.63 6.23 21.25
CA THR A 11 14.07 5.53 20.09
C THR A 11 13.56 6.63 19.14
N GLN A 12 14.36 6.97 18.13
CA GLN A 12 13.94 7.93 17.11
C GLN A 12 12.72 7.34 16.42
N SER A 13 11.54 7.95 16.64
CA SER A 13 10.33 7.57 15.92
C SER A 13 10.50 7.91 14.43
N LEU A 14 10.17 6.96 13.57
CA LEU A 14 10.19 7.21 12.13
C LEU A 14 9.11 8.25 11.77
N PRO A 15 9.32 9.08 10.73
CA PRO A 15 8.42 10.20 10.38
C PRO A 15 6.96 9.81 10.17
N LEU A 16 6.69 8.60 9.67
CA LEU A 16 5.34 8.09 9.40
C LEU A 16 4.94 6.96 10.37
N GLN A 17 5.62 6.86 11.51
CA GLN A 17 5.22 5.88 12.51
C GLN A 17 3.78 6.13 12.99
N GLY A 18 2.95 5.08 12.96
CA GLY A 18 1.53 5.16 13.32
C GLY A 18 0.59 5.50 12.16
N VAL A 19 1.13 5.85 10.98
CA VAL A 19 0.34 6.05 9.77
C VAL A 19 0.10 4.70 9.08
N ARG A 20 -1.15 4.39 8.74
CA ARG A 20 -1.53 3.17 8.01
C ARG A 20 -2.05 3.51 6.61
N ILE A 21 -1.51 2.84 5.60
CA ILE A 21 -1.81 3.06 4.19
C ILE A 21 -2.28 1.75 3.56
N ILE A 22 -3.46 1.77 2.94
CA ILE A 22 -3.91 0.70 2.04
C ILE A 22 -3.35 0.99 0.66
N ALA A 23 -2.62 0.03 0.07
CA ALA A 23 -2.01 0.16 -1.25
C ALA A 23 -2.64 -0.83 -2.23
N ILE A 24 -3.36 -0.30 -3.23
CA ILE A 24 -3.98 -1.06 -4.31
C ILE A 24 -3.20 -0.75 -5.59
N GLU A 25 -2.10 -1.43 -5.75
CA GLU A 25 -1.05 -1.08 -6.69
C GLU A 25 -0.43 -2.30 -7.33
N GLN A 26 0.24 -2.09 -8.45
CA GLN A 26 0.96 -3.17 -9.13
C GLN A 26 2.15 -2.65 -9.95
N TYR A 27 3.04 -3.58 -10.31
CA TYR A 27 4.21 -3.40 -11.14
C TYR A 27 5.32 -2.59 -10.44
N GLY A 28 5.58 -1.34 -10.84
CA GLY A 28 6.74 -0.56 -10.41
C GLY A 28 6.42 0.76 -9.70
N ALA A 29 5.81 1.72 -10.40
CA ALA A 29 5.70 3.10 -9.93
C ALA A 29 4.92 3.27 -8.63
N GLY A 30 3.76 2.61 -8.50
CA GLY A 30 2.99 2.58 -7.26
C GLY A 30 3.72 1.88 -6.14
N PRO A 31 4.16 0.62 -6.34
CA PRO A 31 4.94 -0.10 -5.35
C PRO A 31 6.20 0.63 -4.88
N TRP A 32 6.92 1.31 -5.77
CA TRP A 32 8.07 2.13 -5.40
C TRP A 32 7.67 3.29 -4.47
N ALA A 33 6.60 4.02 -4.81
CA ALA A 33 6.14 5.15 -4.01
C ALA A 33 5.76 4.71 -2.58
N THR A 34 4.94 3.67 -2.44
CA THR A 34 4.50 3.20 -1.11
C THR A 34 5.60 2.47 -0.33
N MET A 35 6.61 1.91 -0.99
CA MET A 35 7.80 1.40 -0.34
C MET A 35 8.59 2.51 0.38
N LEU A 36 8.74 3.68 -0.25
CA LEU A 36 9.39 4.82 0.41
C LEU A 36 8.62 5.26 1.65
N LEU A 37 7.28 5.23 1.62
CA LEU A 37 6.46 5.52 2.80
C LEU A 37 6.63 4.45 3.88
N ALA A 38 6.73 3.18 3.49
CA ALA A 38 7.00 2.08 4.41
C ALA A 38 8.39 2.20 5.06
N ASP A 39 9.42 2.60 4.29
CA ASP A 39 10.76 2.85 4.80
C ASP A 39 10.80 4.03 5.80
N MET A 40 9.88 4.97 5.68
CA MET A 40 9.68 6.07 6.63
C MET A 40 8.81 5.68 7.84
N GLY A 41 8.40 4.43 7.97
CA GLY A 41 7.68 3.90 9.14
C GLY A 41 6.17 3.77 8.99
N ALA A 42 5.60 4.05 7.82
CA ALA A 42 4.17 3.78 7.58
C ALA A 42 3.90 2.25 7.56
N GLU A 43 2.79 1.83 8.16
CA GLU A 43 2.27 0.48 7.97
C GLU A 43 1.55 0.41 6.60
N VAL A 44 2.21 -0.16 5.60
CA VAL A 44 1.63 -0.32 4.27
C VAL A 44 1.02 -1.72 4.13
N ILE A 45 -0.29 -1.76 3.87
CA ILE A 45 -1.04 -2.99 3.61
C ILE A 45 -1.37 -3.03 2.11
N LYS A 46 -0.65 -3.89 1.39
CA LYS A 46 -0.84 -4.11 -0.05
C LYS A 46 -1.99 -5.08 -0.28
N ILE A 47 -2.97 -4.66 -1.07
CA ILE A 47 -4.08 -5.53 -1.53
C ILE A 47 -3.72 -6.09 -2.89
N GLU A 48 -3.67 -7.41 -2.99
CA GLU A 48 -3.36 -8.14 -4.21
C GLU A 48 -4.57 -8.95 -4.70
N ASN A 49 -4.82 -8.92 -6.01
CA ASN A 49 -5.94 -9.65 -6.60
C ASN A 49 -5.61 -11.14 -6.73
N PRO A 50 -6.37 -12.05 -6.08
CA PRO A 50 -6.13 -13.50 -6.20
C PRO A 50 -6.37 -14.05 -7.61
N LEU A 51 -7.23 -13.42 -8.41
CA LEU A 51 -7.54 -13.88 -9.78
C LEU A 51 -6.34 -13.71 -10.73
N THR A 52 -5.46 -12.75 -10.44
CA THR A 52 -4.19 -12.56 -11.17
C THR A 52 -3.00 -13.18 -10.43
N LYS A 53 -3.26 -13.98 -9.39
CA LYS A 53 -2.23 -14.52 -8.48
C LYS A 53 -1.31 -13.44 -7.91
N GLY A 54 -1.87 -12.28 -7.59
CA GLY A 54 -1.18 -11.15 -7.00
C GLY A 54 -0.73 -10.10 -8.00
N ASP A 55 0.30 -9.36 -7.60
CA ASP A 55 0.92 -8.30 -8.40
C ASP A 55 1.65 -8.88 -9.62
N ILE A 56 1.45 -8.26 -10.78
CA ILE A 56 2.15 -8.65 -12.02
C ILE A 56 3.67 -8.53 -11.91
N GLY A 57 4.18 -7.69 -11.01
CA GLY A 57 5.61 -7.61 -10.70
C GLY A 57 6.21 -8.93 -10.21
N ARG A 58 5.40 -9.85 -9.67
CA ARG A 58 5.83 -11.19 -9.25
C ARG A 58 6.29 -12.08 -10.40
N TYR A 59 5.91 -11.72 -11.64
CA TYR A 59 6.23 -12.46 -12.86
C TYR A 59 7.33 -11.81 -13.69
N VAL A 60 7.98 -10.76 -13.17
CA VAL A 60 9.06 -10.06 -13.85
C VAL A 60 10.41 -10.66 -13.42
N PRO A 61 11.25 -11.17 -14.36
CA PRO A 61 12.57 -11.66 -14.04
C PRO A 61 13.52 -10.49 -13.66
N PRO A 62 14.69 -10.78 -13.04
CA PRO A 62 15.19 -12.11 -12.72
C PRO A 62 14.54 -12.71 -11.48
N TYR A 63 14.66 -14.03 -11.34
CA TYR A 63 14.13 -14.78 -10.20
C TYR A 63 15.25 -15.26 -9.29
N THR A 64 14.93 -15.43 -7.99
CA THR A 64 15.78 -16.14 -7.02
C THR A 64 15.73 -17.66 -7.26
N SER A 65 16.56 -18.41 -6.53
CA SER A 65 16.52 -19.89 -6.53
C SER A 65 15.17 -20.47 -6.08
N ASN A 66 14.37 -19.69 -5.33
CA ASN A 66 13.03 -20.07 -4.87
C ASN A 66 11.91 -19.53 -5.78
N GLU A 67 12.25 -19.14 -7.02
CA GLU A 67 11.32 -18.61 -8.02
C GLU A 67 10.64 -17.27 -7.65
N ASP A 68 11.13 -16.58 -6.62
CA ASP A 68 10.65 -15.24 -6.28
C ASP A 68 11.24 -14.19 -7.21
N SER A 69 10.40 -13.29 -7.72
CA SER A 69 10.84 -12.18 -8.56
C SER A 69 11.67 -11.17 -7.75
N ILE A 70 12.93 -10.96 -8.15
CA ILE A 70 13.80 -9.93 -7.55
C ILE A 70 13.23 -8.54 -7.85
N TYR A 71 12.60 -8.35 -9.00
CA TYR A 71 11.89 -7.12 -9.34
C TYR A 71 10.80 -6.80 -8.32
N PHE A 72 9.92 -7.77 -8.01
CA PHE A 72 8.86 -7.58 -7.03
C PHE A 72 9.44 -7.25 -5.64
N GLN A 73 10.46 -7.98 -5.21
CA GLN A 73 11.10 -7.76 -3.90
C GLN A 73 11.75 -6.38 -3.79
N SER A 74 12.30 -5.84 -4.89
CA SER A 74 12.93 -4.51 -4.91
C SER A 74 11.98 -3.38 -4.57
N PHE A 75 10.66 -3.54 -4.76
CA PHE A 75 9.66 -2.50 -4.57
C PHE A 75 8.66 -2.77 -3.44
N ASN A 76 8.77 -3.91 -2.76
CA ASN A 76 7.72 -4.31 -1.80
C ASN A 76 8.25 -4.66 -0.41
N ARG A 77 9.50 -4.30 -0.08
CA ARG A 77 10.02 -4.44 1.28
C ARG A 77 9.21 -3.61 2.28
N ASN A 78 9.18 -4.04 3.54
CA ASN A 78 8.48 -3.39 4.65
C ASN A 78 6.95 -3.28 4.49
N LYS A 79 6.35 -3.96 3.49
CA LYS A 79 4.91 -4.02 3.32
C LYS A 79 4.34 -5.34 3.84
N ARG A 80 3.10 -5.28 4.30
CA ARG A 80 2.26 -6.45 4.55
C ARG A 80 1.37 -6.67 3.32
N SER A 81 1.07 -7.92 2.99
CA SER A 81 0.17 -8.24 1.87
C SER A 81 -1.05 -9.01 2.35
N ILE A 82 -2.20 -8.69 1.75
CA ILE A 82 -3.42 -9.48 1.82
C ILE A 82 -3.94 -9.73 0.42
N THR A 83 -4.58 -10.86 0.20
CA THR A 83 -5.28 -11.15 -1.05
C THR A 83 -6.76 -10.83 -0.92
N LEU A 84 -7.28 -9.99 -1.83
CA LEU A 84 -8.69 -9.62 -1.86
C LEU A 84 -9.11 -9.30 -3.29
N ASN A 85 -10.14 -9.99 -3.78
CA ASN A 85 -10.78 -9.64 -5.05
C ASN A 85 -11.76 -8.48 -4.84
N LEU A 86 -11.31 -7.25 -5.08
CA LEU A 86 -12.12 -6.04 -4.90
C LEU A 86 -13.36 -5.97 -5.82
N ALA A 87 -13.43 -6.79 -6.87
CA ALA A 87 -14.61 -6.89 -7.72
C ALA A 87 -15.68 -7.83 -7.15
N HIS A 88 -15.35 -8.62 -6.12
CA HIS A 88 -16.34 -9.47 -5.46
C HIS A 88 -17.30 -8.62 -4.60
N PRO A 89 -18.62 -8.90 -4.62
CA PRO A 89 -19.58 -8.12 -3.82
C PRO A 89 -19.23 -8.02 -2.33
N ASP A 90 -18.80 -9.13 -1.72
CA ASP A 90 -18.47 -9.21 -0.28
C ASP A 90 -17.10 -8.61 0.05
N ALA A 91 -16.32 -8.16 -0.94
CA ALA A 91 -15.02 -7.53 -0.67
C ALA A 91 -15.14 -6.28 0.21
N ARG A 92 -16.30 -5.63 0.18
CA ARG A 92 -16.59 -4.45 1.00
C ARG A 92 -16.61 -4.77 2.49
N ASP A 93 -17.01 -5.98 2.88
CA ASP A 93 -17.04 -6.43 4.27
C ASP A 93 -15.63 -6.53 4.88
N VAL A 94 -14.62 -6.71 4.04
CA VAL A 94 -13.20 -6.69 4.43
C VAL A 94 -12.60 -5.29 4.24
N LEU A 95 -12.86 -4.64 3.11
CA LEU A 95 -12.27 -3.35 2.78
C LEU A 95 -12.74 -2.22 3.70
N HIS A 96 -14.05 -2.12 3.98
CA HIS A 96 -14.60 -1.01 4.75
C HIS A 96 -14.08 -0.96 6.21
N PRO A 97 -14.02 -2.06 6.97
CA PRO A 97 -13.36 -2.07 8.27
C PRO A 97 -11.89 -1.66 8.20
N LEU A 98 -11.17 -2.11 7.15
CA LEU A 98 -9.77 -1.74 6.96
C LEU A 98 -9.61 -0.24 6.69
N VAL A 99 -10.48 0.37 5.88
CA VAL A 99 -10.51 1.81 5.62
C VAL A 99 -10.75 2.61 6.91
N ARG A 100 -11.67 2.17 7.78
CA ARG A 100 -11.95 2.86 9.05
C ARG A 100 -10.73 3.01 9.94
N ILE A 101 -9.81 2.05 9.90
CA ILE A 101 -8.60 2.04 10.73
C ILE A 101 -7.34 2.50 9.97
N SER A 102 -7.48 2.98 8.74
CA SER A 102 -6.37 3.45 7.90
C SER A 102 -6.44 4.96 7.70
N ASP A 103 -5.31 5.58 7.41
CA ASP A 103 -5.18 7.04 7.21
C ASP A 103 -5.21 7.40 5.72
N ALA A 104 -4.74 6.50 4.87
CA ALA A 104 -4.71 6.74 3.43
C ALA A 104 -5.02 5.48 2.61
N VAL A 105 -5.53 5.72 1.41
CA VAL A 105 -5.65 4.73 0.33
C VAL A 105 -4.88 5.24 -0.87
N PHE A 106 -3.92 4.45 -1.32
CA PHE A 106 -3.12 4.72 -2.50
C PHE A 106 -3.45 3.72 -3.61
N ASN A 107 -3.50 4.18 -4.86
CA ASN A 107 -3.60 3.29 -6.01
C ASN A 107 -2.85 3.83 -7.24
N ASN A 108 -2.39 2.92 -8.11
CA ASN A 108 -1.86 3.25 -9.44
C ASN A 108 -2.67 2.59 -10.56
N LEU A 109 -3.95 2.40 -10.33
CA LEU A 109 -4.87 1.83 -11.31
C LEU A 109 -5.25 2.87 -12.37
N ARG A 110 -5.58 2.40 -13.57
CA ARG A 110 -6.07 3.29 -14.64
C ARG A 110 -7.33 4.05 -14.22
N GLY A 111 -7.59 5.20 -14.83
CA GLY A 111 -8.49 6.23 -14.37
C GLY A 111 -9.92 5.85 -14.01
N ASP A 112 -10.51 4.84 -14.67
CA ASP A 112 -11.90 4.39 -14.44
C ASP A 112 -12.04 3.32 -13.33
N LEU A 113 -10.98 2.56 -13.06
CA LEU A 113 -11.03 1.42 -12.13
C LEU A 113 -11.28 1.81 -10.67
N PRO A 114 -10.68 2.84 -10.09
CA PRO A 114 -10.92 3.18 -8.69
C PRO A 114 -12.40 3.40 -8.37
N LYS A 115 -13.13 4.08 -9.25
CA LYS A 115 -14.58 4.29 -9.10
C LYS A 115 -15.36 2.98 -9.22
N LYS A 116 -15.01 2.13 -10.20
CA LYS A 116 -15.67 0.83 -10.39
C LYS A 116 -15.48 -0.11 -9.20
N LEU A 117 -14.33 -0.03 -8.54
CA LEU A 117 -13.98 -0.84 -7.38
C LEU A 117 -14.42 -0.23 -6.05
N GLY A 118 -14.99 0.99 -6.07
CA GLY A 118 -15.43 1.69 -4.86
C GLY A 118 -14.26 2.13 -3.95
N ILE A 119 -13.12 2.47 -4.55
CA ILE A 119 -11.91 2.94 -3.85
C ILE A 119 -11.53 4.37 -4.24
N ASP A 120 -12.44 5.10 -4.84
CA ASP A 120 -12.31 6.53 -5.09
C ASP A 120 -12.70 7.35 -3.85
N TYR A 121 -12.24 8.60 -3.78
CA TYR A 121 -12.48 9.46 -2.63
C TYR A 121 -13.97 9.65 -2.29
N PRO A 122 -14.88 9.91 -3.25
CA PRO A 122 -16.30 10.03 -2.95
C PRO A 122 -16.87 8.84 -2.18
N THR A 123 -16.52 7.61 -2.60
CA THR A 123 -16.98 6.38 -1.94
C THR A 123 -16.33 6.18 -0.56
N LEU A 124 -15.02 6.38 -0.47
CA LEU A 124 -14.28 6.09 0.77
C LEU A 124 -14.50 7.15 1.85
N SER A 125 -14.78 8.40 1.48
CA SER A 125 -15.09 9.48 2.42
C SER A 125 -16.42 9.27 3.17
N GLU A 126 -17.35 8.51 2.61
CA GLU A 126 -18.57 8.08 3.31
C GLU A 126 -18.28 7.09 4.45
N ILE A 127 -17.18 6.34 4.34
CA ILE A 127 -16.76 5.35 5.35
C ILE A 127 -15.90 6.02 6.43
N LYS A 128 -14.97 6.88 6.03
CA LYS A 128 -14.07 7.67 6.89
C LYS A 128 -13.83 9.03 6.25
N ASN A 129 -14.45 10.07 6.79
CA ASN A 129 -14.37 11.43 6.25
C ASN A 129 -12.93 11.99 6.19
N SER A 130 -12.05 11.55 7.09
CA SER A 130 -10.64 11.99 7.15
C SER A 130 -9.70 11.17 6.27
N ILE A 131 -10.22 10.24 5.44
CA ILE A 131 -9.36 9.39 4.62
C ILE A 131 -8.65 10.20 3.52
N VAL A 132 -7.36 9.99 3.36
CA VAL A 132 -6.59 10.57 2.25
C VAL A 132 -6.57 9.59 1.09
N CYS A 133 -7.01 10.01 -0.09
CA CYS A 133 -6.97 9.18 -1.29
C CYS A 133 -5.95 9.74 -2.28
N SER A 134 -4.94 8.93 -2.62
CA SER A 134 -3.94 9.26 -3.63
C SER A 134 -4.03 8.30 -4.80
N SER A 135 -3.99 8.82 -6.01
CA SER A 135 -4.01 8.02 -7.23
C SER A 135 -2.93 8.48 -8.19
N GLN A 136 -2.11 7.55 -8.60
CA GLN A 136 -1.07 7.78 -9.58
C GLN A 136 -1.54 7.30 -10.96
N SER A 137 -1.47 8.18 -11.96
CA SER A 137 -1.74 7.84 -13.35
C SER A 137 -0.76 8.57 -14.27
N ALA A 138 -0.51 8.01 -15.46
CA ALA A 138 0.41 8.62 -16.42
C ALA A 138 -0.16 9.90 -17.06
N PHE A 139 -1.47 9.92 -17.31
CA PHE A 139 -2.14 10.99 -18.11
C PHE A 139 -3.29 11.67 -17.38
N GLY A 140 -3.44 11.46 -16.08
CA GLY A 140 -4.61 11.95 -15.33
C GLY A 140 -5.81 11.00 -15.40
N ARG A 141 -6.93 11.42 -14.79
CA ARG A 141 -8.15 10.60 -14.71
C ARG A 141 -9.23 10.98 -15.73
N THR A 142 -9.04 12.10 -16.40
CA THR A 142 -10.05 12.72 -17.29
C THR A 142 -9.57 12.86 -18.73
N CYS A 143 -8.54 12.08 -19.12
CA CYS A 143 -8.08 12.05 -20.51
C CYS A 143 -8.75 10.92 -21.27
#